data_10195037385747c24cff3fb0feb8c5b8
#
_entry.id   10195037385747c24cff3fb0feb8c5b8
#
_cell.length_a   1.000
_cell.length_b   1.000
_cell.length_c   1.000
_cell.angle_alpha   90.00
_cell.angle_beta   90.00
_cell.angle_gamma   90.00
#
_symmetry.space_group_name_H-M   'P 1'
#
loop_
_entity.id
_entity.type
_entity.pdbx_description
1 polymer ?
#
loop_
_entity_poly.entity_id
_entity_poly.type
_entity_poly.pdbx_seq_one_letter_code
_entity_poly.pdbx_strand_id
1 'polypeptide(L)'
;QGGPGGGGRRGPNTKGLLIGAVVVVAAVVIGITFAMLNDKDDTKDGATGGTTAPPATQSAPPSPSSNSTVAPDGELPKIDAKALLLTGTSTASEVEGAKADGGIYVTGFNHVGAKVTWSVNGIQKTGTYRLYVRYGIPGVDADATLVVNGKSSSQTLNMKNFGKLPEGDWKNDWQTTWANVNLNKGTNTIEIACNDGNQCNANLDQMYLTGENG
;
A
#
# COMPACT_ATOMS: atom_id res chain seq x y z
N GLN A 1 24.67 15.50 -58.55
CA GLN A 1 25.52 14.34 -58.30
C GLN A 1 25.60 14.08 -56.80
N GLY A 2 25.10 12.99 -56.39
CA GLY A 2 25.47 11.95 -55.48
C GLY A 2 24.87 12.13 -54.11
N GLY A 3 24.04 11.39 -53.68
CA GLY A 3 23.71 10.07 -53.37
C GLY A 3 23.47 9.89 -51.89
N PRO A 4 22.55 9.08 -51.41
CA PRO A 4 21.98 9.07 -50.07
C PRO A 4 22.66 8.04 -49.14
N GLY A 5 22.71 8.32 -47.85
CA GLY A 5 23.12 7.38 -46.81
C GLY A 5 22.04 7.20 -45.76
N GLY A 6 21.16 6.20 -45.93
CA GLY A 6 20.22 5.76 -44.92
C GLY A 6 20.90 4.97 -43.81
N GLY A 7 20.76 5.40 -42.58
CA GLY A 7 21.16 4.67 -41.38
C GLY A 7 19.92 4.28 -40.57
N GLY A 8 19.36 3.10 -40.83
CA GLY A 8 18.28 2.52 -40.02
C GLY A 8 18.78 2.11 -38.63
N ARG A 9 18.32 2.79 -37.59
CA ARG A 9 18.50 2.35 -36.21
C ARG A 9 17.46 1.27 -35.90
N ARG A 10 17.92 0.03 -35.76
CA ARG A 10 17.11 -1.08 -35.24
C ARG A 10 16.87 -0.83 -33.76
N GLY A 11 15.62 -0.63 -33.36
CA GLY A 11 15.20 -0.59 -31.98
C GLY A 11 15.31 -1.97 -31.31
N PRO A 12 15.42 -2.02 -29.98
CA PRO A 12 15.55 -3.27 -29.25
C PRO A 12 14.28 -4.14 -29.42
N ASN A 13 14.51 -5.43 -29.58
CA ASN A 13 13.50 -6.44 -29.90
C ASN A 13 12.69 -6.79 -28.63
N THR A 14 11.53 -6.18 -28.44
CA THR A 14 10.65 -6.35 -27.27
C THR A 14 9.93 -7.71 -27.21
N LYS A 15 10.11 -8.57 -28.20
CA LYS A 15 9.46 -9.90 -28.23
C LYS A 15 10.03 -10.91 -27.24
N GLY A 16 11.24 -10.71 -26.71
CA GLY A 16 11.87 -11.61 -25.74
C GLY A 16 11.42 -11.40 -24.30
N LEU A 17 10.95 -10.20 -23.95
CA LEU A 17 10.61 -9.86 -22.56
C LEU A 17 9.22 -10.38 -22.14
N LEU A 18 8.29 -10.53 -23.08
CA LEU A 18 6.94 -11.04 -22.83
C LEU A 18 6.89 -12.56 -22.58
N ILE A 19 7.85 -13.32 -23.12
CA ILE A 19 7.87 -14.78 -22.99
C ILE A 19 8.38 -15.18 -21.59
N GLY A 20 9.29 -14.43 -20.98
CA GLY A 20 9.84 -14.71 -19.65
C GLY A 20 8.81 -14.59 -18.52
N ALA A 21 7.90 -13.61 -18.59
CA ALA A 21 6.91 -13.37 -17.55
C ALA A 21 5.80 -14.44 -17.52
N VAL A 22 5.42 -14.98 -18.69
CA VAL A 22 4.37 -16.02 -18.79
C VAL A 22 4.85 -17.38 -18.25
N VAL A 23 6.14 -17.71 -18.42
CA VAL A 23 6.70 -18.99 -17.96
C VAL A 23 6.77 -19.04 -16.43
N VAL A 24 7.08 -17.94 -15.75
CA VAL A 24 7.16 -17.89 -14.28
C VAL A 24 5.77 -18.05 -13.64
N VAL A 25 4.74 -17.42 -14.20
CA VAL A 25 3.36 -17.52 -13.69
C VAL A 25 2.81 -18.95 -13.91
N ALA A 26 3.09 -19.56 -15.06
CA ALA A 26 2.66 -20.94 -15.34
C ALA A 26 3.32 -21.95 -14.40
N ALA A 27 4.61 -21.78 -14.04
CA ALA A 27 5.31 -22.68 -13.13
C ALA A 27 4.75 -22.62 -11.70
N VAL A 28 4.33 -21.46 -11.22
CA VAL A 28 3.72 -21.30 -9.88
C VAL A 28 2.33 -21.93 -9.83
N VAL A 29 1.51 -21.78 -10.87
CA VAL A 29 0.17 -22.38 -10.92
C VAL A 29 0.24 -23.92 -11.01
N ILE A 30 1.18 -24.48 -11.76
CA ILE A 30 1.38 -25.93 -11.85
C ILE A 30 1.87 -26.50 -10.52
N GLY A 31 2.74 -25.79 -9.79
CA GLY A 31 3.23 -26.20 -8.48
C GLY A 31 2.12 -26.32 -7.42
N ILE A 32 1.16 -25.40 -7.43
CA ILE A 32 0.06 -25.39 -6.46
C ILE A 32 -0.95 -26.50 -6.76
N THR A 33 -1.24 -26.80 -8.03
CA THR A 33 -2.17 -27.87 -8.40
C THR A 33 -1.62 -29.27 -8.13
N PHE A 34 -0.29 -29.46 -8.21
CA PHE A 34 0.32 -30.76 -7.90
C PHE A 34 0.28 -31.10 -6.40
N ALA A 35 0.36 -30.08 -5.53
CA ALA A 35 0.26 -30.29 -4.08
C ALA A 35 -1.15 -30.69 -3.61
N MET A 36 -2.20 -30.32 -4.35
CA MET A 36 -3.60 -30.65 -4.00
C MET A 36 -4.10 -31.97 -4.55
N LEU A 37 -3.39 -32.63 -5.47
CA LEU A 37 -3.84 -33.88 -6.11
C LEU A 37 -3.22 -35.14 -5.52
N ASN A 38 -2.33 -35.03 -4.53
CA ASN A 38 -1.63 -36.18 -3.97
C ASN A 38 -2.21 -36.70 -2.63
N ASP A 39 -3.41 -36.28 -2.29
CA ASP A 39 -4.12 -36.72 -1.08
C ASP A 39 -5.38 -37.49 -1.47
N LYS A 40 -5.18 -38.75 -1.95
CA LYS A 40 -6.27 -39.74 -2.06
C LYS A 40 -5.76 -41.14 -1.75
N ASP A 41 -6.27 -41.62 -0.61
CA ASP A 41 -6.67 -42.95 -0.25
C ASP A 41 -5.73 -44.16 -0.55
N ASP A 42 -5.33 -44.82 0.54
CA ASP A 42 -5.44 -46.26 0.60
C ASP A 42 -5.72 -46.77 2.04
N THR A 43 -6.96 -47.19 2.22
CA THR A 43 -7.42 -47.99 3.36
C THR A 43 -7.00 -49.44 3.17
N LYS A 44 -6.33 -50.08 4.16
CA LYS A 44 -6.62 -51.47 4.54
C LYS A 44 -6.02 -51.86 5.90
N ASP A 45 -6.87 -52.54 6.65
CA ASP A 45 -6.84 -53.20 7.93
C ASP A 45 -5.56 -53.87 8.40
N GLY A 46 -5.37 -53.86 9.75
CA GLY A 46 -4.50 -54.82 10.45
C GLY A 46 -4.16 -54.42 11.88
N ALA A 47 -4.75 -55.11 12.81
CA ALA A 47 -4.82 -54.90 14.25
C ALA A 47 -3.52 -54.89 15.07
N THR A 48 -3.63 -54.33 16.28
CA THR A 48 -3.00 -54.60 17.58
C THR A 48 -1.69 -53.93 17.94
N GLY A 49 -1.73 -53.17 19.05
CA GLY A 49 -0.56 -52.87 19.87
C GLY A 49 -0.54 -51.40 20.40
N GLY A 50 -1.08 -51.19 21.60
CA GLY A 50 -1.09 -49.90 22.26
C GLY A 50 0.29 -49.40 22.63
N THR A 51 0.47 -48.08 22.50
CA THR A 51 1.34 -47.26 23.34
C THR A 51 0.89 -45.82 23.21
N THR A 52 0.47 -45.29 24.32
CA THR A 52 0.00 -43.90 24.50
C THR A 52 1.18 -42.95 24.26
N ALA A 53 1.09 -42.13 23.20
CA ALA A 53 1.93 -40.95 23.03
C ALA A 53 1.06 -39.68 23.26
N PRO A 54 1.60 -38.62 23.89
CA PRO A 54 0.83 -37.41 24.19
C PRO A 54 0.51 -36.64 22.91
N PRO A 55 -0.59 -35.85 22.90
CA PRO A 55 -1.03 -35.14 21.71
C PRO A 55 0.00 -34.10 21.30
N ALA A 56 0.47 -34.18 20.06
CA ALA A 56 1.25 -33.13 19.43
C ALA A 56 0.43 -31.84 19.33
N THR A 57 0.89 -30.80 20.01
CA THR A 57 0.37 -29.45 19.89
C THR A 57 0.58 -29.00 18.43
N GLN A 58 -0.49 -28.92 17.64
CA GLN A 58 -0.45 -28.28 16.33
C GLN A 58 -0.17 -26.79 16.54
N SER A 59 1.02 -26.37 16.13
CA SER A 59 1.35 -24.96 16.01
C SER A 59 0.45 -24.36 14.93
N ALA A 60 -0.41 -23.42 15.33
CA ALA A 60 -1.20 -22.62 14.42
C ALA A 60 -0.26 -21.88 13.45
N PRO A 61 -0.66 -21.68 12.17
CA PRO A 61 0.12 -20.85 11.24
C PRO A 61 0.27 -19.44 11.81
N PRO A 62 1.41 -18.74 11.59
CA PRO A 62 1.59 -17.39 12.07
C PRO A 62 0.53 -16.49 11.41
N SER A 63 -0.33 -15.90 12.22
CA SER A 63 -1.18 -14.77 11.80
C SER A 63 -0.28 -13.66 11.27
N PRO A 64 -0.66 -12.99 10.15
CA PRO A 64 0.07 -11.83 9.70
C PRO A 64 0.08 -10.81 10.85
N SER A 65 1.29 -10.46 11.31
CA SER A 65 1.50 -9.41 12.29
C SER A 65 0.97 -8.09 11.72
N SER A 66 -0.23 -7.72 12.12
CA SER A 66 -0.69 -6.35 11.99
C SER A 66 0.23 -5.51 12.87
N ASN A 67 1.11 -4.71 12.27
CA ASN A 67 1.84 -3.66 12.98
C ASN A 67 0.84 -2.59 13.43
N SER A 68 0.08 -2.91 14.48
CA SER A 68 -0.76 -1.93 15.17
C SER A 68 0.16 -1.14 16.10
N THR A 69 0.57 0.04 15.68
CA THR A 69 1.22 1.00 16.55
C THR A 69 0.16 1.46 17.56
N VAL A 70 0.13 0.86 18.75
CA VAL A 70 -0.64 1.39 19.88
C VAL A 70 0.13 2.61 20.37
N ALA A 71 -0.45 3.81 20.19
CA ALA A 71 0.10 5.03 20.73
C ALA A 71 0.08 4.98 22.27
N PRO A 72 1.05 5.61 22.97
CA PRO A 72 1.01 5.80 24.42
C PRO A 72 -0.30 6.45 24.85
N ASP A 73 -0.76 6.16 26.07
CA ASP A 73 -2.02 6.68 26.62
C ASP A 73 -2.12 8.21 26.46
N GLY A 74 -3.04 8.64 25.60
CA GLY A 74 -3.34 10.05 25.33
C GLY A 74 -2.80 10.63 24.02
N GLU A 75 -1.83 10.00 23.35
CA GLU A 75 -1.33 10.44 22.04
C GLU A 75 -2.13 9.79 20.92
N LEU A 76 -2.51 10.60 19.93
CA LEU A 76 -3.23 10.10 18.76
C LEU A 76 -2.26 9.42 17.77
N PRO A 77 -2.70 8.37 17.07
CA PRO A 77 -1.83 7.56 16.24
C PRO A 77 -1.15 8.32 15.10
N LYS A 78 0.12 7.97 14.87
CA LYS A 78 0.93 8.38 13.71
C LYS A 78 1.53 7.13 13.06
N ILE A 79 1.71 7.16 11.74
CA ILE A 79 2.26 6.05 10.97
C ILE A 79 3.05 6.55 9.76
N ASP A 80 4.13 5.88 9.42
CA ASP A 80 4.81 6.04 8.14
C ASP A 80 4.02 5.33 7.06
N ALA A 81 3.85 5.95 5.89
CA ALA A 81 3.02 5.40 4.82
C ALA A 81 3.49 4.02 4.34
N LYS A 82 4.80 3.74 4.42
CA LYS A 82 5.39 2.42 4.11
C LYS A 82 4.84 1.26 4.96
N ALA A 83 4.32 1.56 6.15
CA ALA A 83 3.77 0.56 7.08
C ALA A 83 2.26 0.33 6.90
N LEU A 84 1.61 1.03 5.97
CA LEU A 84 0.22 0.83 5.60
C LEU A 84 0.03 -0.46 4.78
N LEU A 85 -1.20 -0.93 4.69
CA LEU A 85 -1.54 -1.96 3.70
C LEU A 85 -1.55 -1.30 2.31
N LEU A 86 -0.64 -1.73 1.45
CA LEU A 86 -0.45 -1.20 0.10
C LEU A 86 -1.21 -2.05 -0.92
N THR A 87 -1.94 -1.42 -1.83
CA THR A 87 -2.60 -2.07 -2.96
C THR A 87 -2.31 -1.28 -4.24
N GLY A 88 -1.70 -1.93 -5.23
CA GLY A 88 -1.32 -1.28 -6.47
C GLY A 88 -0.25 -0.19 -6.33
N THR A 89 0.38 -0.07 -5.19
CA THR A 89 1.45 0.89 -4.88
C THR A 89 2.72 0.16 -4.48
N SER A 90 3.84 0.86 -4.42
CA SER A 90 5.14 0.34 -4.00
C SER A 90 5.84 1.35 -3.07
N THR A 91 7.00 1.00 -2.56
CA THR A 91 7.83 1.90 -1.77
C THR A 91 9.08 2.32 -2.54
N ALA A 92 9.58 3.52 -2.25
CA ALA A 92 10.78 4.09 -2.83
C ALA A 92 11.50 5.01 -1.82
N SER A 93 12.73 5.42 -2.12
CA SER A 93 13.55 6.28 -1.26
C SER A 93 14.42 7.27 -2.05
N GLU A 94 14.27 7.33 -3.38
CA GLU A 94 15.13 8.15 -4.26
C GLU A 94 14.86 9.65 -4.14
N VAL A 95 13.64 10.03 -3.71
CA VAL A 95 13.30 11.45 -3.51
C VAL A 95 13.69 11.85 -2.09
N GLU A 96 14.72 12.68 -1.97
CA GLU A 96 15.16 13.22 -0.68
C GLU A 96 14.08 14.05 0.01
N GLY A 97 14.13 14.15 1.35
CA GLY A 97 13.23 14.99 2.14
C GLY A 97 12.01 14.27 2.73
N ALA A 98 11.78 13.00 2.43
CA ALA A 98 10.82 12.17 3.16
C ALA A 98 11.22 12.06 4.64
N LYS A 99 10.22 12.14 5.55
CA LYS A 99 10.40 12.09 7.01
C LYS A 99 10.08 10.74 7.62
N ALA A 100 9.53 9.81 6.84
CA ALA A 100 9.37 8.44 7.26
C ALA A 100 10.72 7.80 7.56
N ASP A 101 10.75 6.84 8.46
CA ASP A 101 11.96 6.14 8.87
C ASP A 101 12.70 5.57 7.65
N GLY A 102 14.01 5.83 7.57
CA GLY A 102 14.85 5.49 6.42
C GLY A 102 14.57 6.29 5.16
N GLY A 103 13.76 7.36 5.21
CA GLY A 103 13.39 8.15 4.02
C GLY A 103 12.49 7.38 3.03
N ILE A 104 11.85 6.31 3.50
CA ILE A 104 11.06 5.41 2.64
C ILE A 104 9.60 5.88 2.58
N TYR A 105 9.14 6.22 1.40
CA TYR A 105 7.78 6.68 1.11
C TYR A 105 7.03 5.71 0.19
N VAL A 106 5.71 5.86 0.08
CA VAL A 106 4.88 5.12 -0.89
C VAL A 106 4.84 5.88 -2.20
N THR A 107 5.06 5.17 -3.31
CA THR A 107 5.01 5.68 -4.68
C THR A 107 4.11 4.79 -5.56
N GLY A 108 3.95 5.16 -6.84
CA GLY A 108 3.09 4.41 -7.76
C GLY A 108 1.60 4.63 -7.50
N PHE A 109 1.25 5.74 -6.85
CA PHE A 109 -0.14 6.06 -6.51
C PHE A 109 -0.92 6.67 -7.69
N ASN A 110 -0.33 6.80 -8.85
CA ASN A 110 -0.82 7.53 -10.03
C ASN A 110 -1.69 6.72 -11.01
N HIS A 111 -2.37 5.68 -10.54
CA HIS A 111 -3.29 4.89 -11.39
C HIS A 111 -4.55 4.47 -10.63
N VAL A 112 -5.64 4.32 -11.35
CA VAL A 112 -6.92 3.89 -10.78
C VAL A 112 -6.80 2.52 -10.13
N GLY A 113 -7.29 2.41 -8.89
CA GLY A 113 -7.20 1.20 -8.06
C GLY A 113 -6.00 1.18 -7.11
N ALA A 114 -5.04 2.09 -7.26
CA ALA A 114 -3.98 2.27 -6.27
C ALA A 114 -4.56 2.80 -4.95
N LYS A 115 -4.14 2.25 -3.82
CA LYS A 115 -4.59 2.70 -2.51
C LYS A 115 -3.66 2.31 -1.38
N VAL A 116 -3.77 3.04 -0.29
CA VAL A 116 -3.17 2.71 1.00
C VAL A 116 -4.27 2.63 2.05
N THR A 117 -4.17 1.66 2.96
CA THR A 117 -5.16 1.47 4.03
C THR A 117 -4.48 1.46 5.38
N TRP A 118 -4.94 2.30 6.28
CA TRP A 118 -4.52 2.38 7.67
C TRP A 118 -5.57 1.79 8.59
N SER A 119 -5.21 0.75 9.36
CA SER A 119 -6.00 0.25 10.47
C SER A 119 -5.63 1.05 11.72
N VAL A 120 -6.48 2.00 12.09
CA VAL A 120 -6.29 2.90 13.23
C VAL A 120 -6.90 2.25 14.46
N ASN A 121 -6.07 2.02 15.50
CA ASN A 121 -6.50 1.43 16.75
C ASN A 121 -6.38 2.45 17.89
N GLY A 122 -7.11 2.19 19.00
CA GLY A 122 -6.97 2.94 20.23
C GLY A 122 -7.66 4.31 20.24
N ILE A 123 -8.60 4.57 19.35
CA ILE A 123 -9.42 5.79 19.41
C ILE A 123 -10.28 5.76 20.67
N GLN A 124 -10.06 6.72 21.58
CA GLN A 124 -10.67 6.73 22.91
C GLN A 124 -12.14 7.20 22.90
N LYS A 125 -12.51 8.07 21.95
CA LYS A 125 -13.85 8.66 21.86
C LYS A 125 -14.32 8.70 20.42
N THR A 126 -15.60 8.43 20.19
CA THR A 126 -16.25 8.70 18.90
C THR A 126 -16.33 10.20 18.70
N GLY A 127 -15.96 10.68 17.51
CA GLY A 127 -15.99 12.10 17.19
C GLY A 127 -15.29 12.46 15.88
N THR A 128 -15.19 13.75 15.63
CA THR A 128 -14.42 14.30 14.51
C THR A 128 -12.96 14.43 14.92
N TYR A 129 -12.09 14.00 14.05
CA TYR A 129 -10.64 14.11 14.15
C TYR A 129 -10.10 14.76 12.89
N ARG A 130 -8.88 15.29 12.96
CA ARG A 130 -8.19 15.80 11.79
C ARG A 130 -7.11 14.81 11.38
N LEU A 131 -7.24 14.27 10.16
CA LEU A 131 -6.23 13.45 9.52
C LEU A 131 -5.25 14.35 8.79
N TYR A 132 -3.99 14.30 9.13
CA TYR A 132 -2.90 14.92 8.39
C TYR A 132 -2.22 13.89 7.51
N VAL A 133 -1.90 14.28 6.29
CA VAL A 133 -1.18 13.46 5.31
C VAL A 133 -0.01 14.27 4.77
N ARG A 134 1.21 13.77 4.99
CA ARG A 134 2.42 14.31 4.37
C ARG A 134 2.64 13.61 3.04
N TYR A 135 2.77 14.39 1.99
CA TYR A 135 2.87 13.91 0.61
C TYR A 135 3.89 14.71 -0.18
N GLY A 136 4.42 14.11 -1.26
CA GLY A 136 5.24 14.77 -2.27
C GLY A 136 4.52 14.71 -3.61
N ILE A 137 4.60 15.79 -4.37
CA ILE A 137 4.04 15.90 -5.72
C ILE A 137 5.11 16.47 -6.68
N PRO A 138 4.93 16.32 -8.01
CA PRO A 138 5.91 16.85 -8.99
C PRO A 138 5.61 18.30 -9.39
N GLY A 139 5.15 19.16 -8.46
CA GLY A 139 4.77 20.54 -8.78
C GLY A 139 3.39 20.69 -9.45
N VAL A 140 2.67 19.59 -9.66
CA VAL A 140 1.31 19.57 -10.23
C VAL A 140 0.31 19.19 -9.14
N ASP A 141 -0.84 19.88 -9.11
CA ASP A 141 -1.90 19.60 -8.15
C ASP A 141 -2.33 18.13 -8.21
N ALA A 142 -2.54 17.53 -7.02
CA ALA A 142 -3.06 16.19 -6.88
C ALA A 142 -4.28 16.15 -5.96
N ASP A 143 -5.04 15.07 -6.05
CA ASP A 143 -6.11 14.72 -5.12
C ASP A 143 -6.31 13.20 -5.04
N ALA A 144 -7.03 12.75 -4.02
CA ALA A 144 -7.39 11.35 -3.86
C ALA A 144 -8.73 11.19 -3.15
N THR A 145 -9.37 10.05 -3.32
CA THR A 145 -10.57 9.71 -2.57
C THR A 145 -10.19 9.27 -1.16
N LEU A 146 -10.81 9.89 -0.15
CA LEU A 146 -10.68 9.51 1.25
C LEU A 146 -11.87 8.62 1.64
N VAL A 147 -11.58 7.42 2.21
CA VAL A 147 -12.59 6.47 2.68
C VAL A 147 -12.37 6.21 4.16
N VAL A 148 -13.41 6.36 4.97
CA VAL A 148 -13.35 6.11 6.42
C VAL A 148 -14.39 5.05 6.79
N ASN A 149 -13.95 3.95 7.37
CA ASN A 149 -14.82 2.82 7.74
C ASN A 149 -15.72 2.35 6.57
N GLY A 150 -15.13 2.26 5.36
CA GLY A 150 -15.81 1.84 4.14
C GLY A 150 -16.73 2.90 3.52
N LYS A 151 -16.78 4.11 4.08
CA LYS A 151 -17.61 5.21 3.55
C LYS A 151 -16.72 6.29 2.94
N SER A 152 -16.91 6.56 1.65
CA SER A 152 -16.21 7.64 0.95
C SER A 152 -16.62 9.01 1.47
N SER A 153 -15.64 9.89 1.64
CA SER A 153 -15.88 11.31 1.92
C SER A 153 -16.56 11.97 0.71
N SER A 154 -17.37 12.97 0.99
CA SER A 154 -17.99 13.80 -0.06
C SER A 154 -16.99 14.74 -0.77
N GLN A 155 -15.82 14.95 -0.19
CA GLN A 155 -14.74 15.74 -0.75
C GLN A 155 -13.48 14.89 -0.88
N THR A 156 -12.72 15.13 -1.95
CA THR A 156 -11.42 14.50 -2.13
C THR A 156 -10.40 15.05 -1.12
N LEU A 157 -9.40 14.24 -0.79
CA LEU A 157 -8.23 14.69 -0.06
C LEU A 157 -7.43 15.63 -0.98
N ASN A 158 -7.33 16.89 -0.58
CA ASN A 158 -6.70 17.93 -1.37
C ASN A 158 -5.17 17.89 -1.21
N MET A 159 -4.46 17.42 -2.22
CA MET A 159 -3.00 17.34 -2.26
C MET A 159 -2.41 18.34 -3.26
N LYS A 160 -2.84 19.59 -3.21
CA LYS A 160 -2.38 20.65 -4.12
C LYS A 160 -0.92 21.04 -3.89
N ASN A 161 -0.36 21.66 -4.91
CA ASN A 161 0.94 22.34 -4.86
C ASN A 161 0.84 23.67 -4.08
N PHE A 162 0.71 23.58 -2.75
CA PHE A 162 0.62 24.76 -1.90
C PHE A 162 1.93 25.57 -1.88
N GLY A 163 3.07 24.89 -2.11
CA GLY A 163 4.39 25.52 -2.21
C GLY A 163 4.63 26.27 -3.51
N LYS A 164 3.75 26.09 -4.51
CA LYS A 164 3.90 26.67 -5.86
C LYS A 164 5.26 26.38 -6.49
N LEU A 165 5.76 25.18 -6.27
CA LEU A 165 7.02 24.72 -6.80
C LEU A 165 6.90 24.35 -8.29
N PRO A 166 7.98 24.48 -9.06
CA PRO A 166 7.95 24.15 -10.49
C PRO A 166 7.68 22.68 -10.74
N GLU A 167 7.07 22.35 -11.88
CA GLU A 167 6.85 20.99 -12.30
C GLU A 167 8.17 20.22 -12.41
N GLY A 168 8.17 18.98 -11.88
CA GLY A 168 9.33 18.09 -11.84
C GLY A 168 10.19 18.21 -10.58
N ASP A 169 9.93 19.15 -9.68
CA ASP A 169 10.71 19.33 -8.45
C ASP A 169 10.20 18.47 -7.30
N TRP A 170 10.36 17.16 -7.41
CA TRP A 170 9.97 16.21 -6.37
C TRP A 170 10.69 16.40 -5.04
N LYS A 171 11.96 16.81 -5.07
CA LYS A 171 12.82 16.90 -3.89
C LYS A 171 12.35 17.96 -2.89
N ASN A 172 11.90 19.11 -3.39
CA ASN A 172 11.51 20.23 -2.56
C ASN A 172 9.99 20.27 -2.31
N ASP A 173 9.20 19.39 -2.94
CA ASP A 173 7.75 19.46 -2.93
C ASP A 173 7.09 18.50 -1.92
N TRP A 174 7.70 18.33 -0.75
CA TRP A 174 7.08 17.64 0.37
C TRP A 174 6.20 18.59 1.18
N GLN A 175 4.92 18.35 1.14
CA GLN A 175 3.89 19.19 1.74
C GLN A 175 3.03 18.40 2.73
N THR A 176 2.13 19.07 3.43
CA THR A 176 1.17 18.45 4.33
C THR A 176 -0.22 19.02 4.06
N THR A 177 -1.18 18.15 3.90
CA THR A 177 -2.60 18.48 3.85
C THR A 177 -3.35 17.84 5.01
N TRP A 178 -4.62 18.18 5.17
CA TRP A 178 -5.47 17.58 6.18
C TRP A 178 -6.92 17.46 5.71
N ALA A 179 -7.66 16.56 6.34
CA ALA A 179 -9.10 16.41 6.17
C ALA A 179 -9.75 16.04 7.52
N ASN A 180 -11.00 16.45 7.72
CA ASN A 180 -11.78 15.95 8.84
C ASN A 180 -12.25 14.52 8.59
N VAL A 181 -12.11 13.66 9.60
CA VAL A 181 -12.55 12.26 9.58
C VAL A 181 -13.40 11.98 10.82
N ASN A 182 -14.52 11.28 10.63
CA ASN A 182 -15.36 10.83 11.74
C ASN A 182 -14.93 9.42 12.15
N LEU A 183 -14.40 9.28 13.35
CA LEU A 183 -13.91 8.01 13.89
C LEU A 183 -14.79 7.53 15.04
N ASN A 184 -14.96 6.22 15.13
CA ASN A 184 -15.60 5.57 16.25
C ASN A 184 -14.58 5.28 17.35
N LYS A 185 -15.05 5.16 18.59
CA LYS A 185 -14.23 4.60 19.68
C LYS A 185 -13.74 3.21 19.29
N GLY A 186 -12.45 2.94 19.52
CA GLY A 186 -11.82 1.65 19.22
C GLY A 186 -11.10 1.66 17.87
N THR A 187 -11.38 0.69 17.02
CA THR A 187 -10.71 0.48 15.72
C THR A 187 -11.48 1.12 14.58
N ASN A 188 -10.74 1.73 13.66
CA ASN A 188 -11.25 2.33 12.44
C ASN A 188 -10.36 1.96 11.25
N THR A 189 -10.87 2.15 10.04
CA THR A 189 -10.08 2.10 8.81
C THR A 189 -10.10 3.44 8.11
N ILE A 190 -8.93 3.90 7.67
CA ILE A 190 -8.77 5.09 6.83
C ILE A 190 -8.07 4.64 5.56
N GLU A 191 -8.67 4.92 4.41
CA GLU A 191 -8.12 4.56 3.11
C GLU A 191 -7.96 5.82 2.26
N ILE A 192 -6.82 5.96 1.60
CA ILE A 192 -6.58 6.95 0.56
C ILE A 192 -6.47 6.16 -0.74
N ALA A 193 -7.37 6.44 -1.69
CA ALA A 193 -7.52 5.68 -2.91
C ALA A 193 -7.48 6.58 -4.15
N CYS A 194 -6.85 6.11 -5.21
CA CYS A 194 -6.93 6.69 -6.52
C CYS A 194 -8.09 6.07 -7.29
N ASN A 195 -9.20 6.77 -7.33
CA ASN A 195 -10.38 6.36 -8.07
C ASN A 195 -10.47 7.08 -9.42
N ASP A 196 -11.38 6.63 -10.27
CA ASP A 196 -11.65 7.31 -11.52
C ASP A 196 -12.01 8.79 -11.28
N GLY A 197 -11.39 9.68 -12.05
CA GLY A 197 -11.54 11.13 -11.91
C GLY A 197 -10.57 11.81 -10.93
N ASN A 198 -9.80 11.06 -10.11
CA ASN A 198 -8.76 11.64 -9.26
C ASN A 198 -7.47 11.95 -10.03
N GLN A 199 -6.75 12.98 -9.56
CA GLN A 199 -5.40 13.36 -9.99
C GLN A 199 -4.39 12.87 -8.97
N CYS A 200 -3.96 11.61 -9.04
CA CYS A 200 -3.28 10.94 -7.93
C CYS A 200 -1.75 10.91 -8.05
N ASN A 201 -1.13 11.73 -8.87
CA ASN A 201 0.33 11.71 -9.03
C ASN A 201 1.04 12.29 -7.79
N ALA A 202 1.07 11.50 -6.73
CA ALA A 202 1.67 11.86 -5.45
C ALA A 202 2.43 10.68 -4.83
N ASN A 203 3.44 11.00 -4.02
CA ASN A 203 4.10 10.09 -3.10
C ASN A 203 3.54 10.33 -1.69
N LEU A 204 3.33 9.30 -0.88
CA LEU A 204 2.82 9.41 0.48
C LEU A 204 3.94 9.09 1.48
N ASP A 205 4.17 9.97 2.45
CA ASP A 205 5.26 9.87 3.41
C ASP A 205 4.77 9.42 4.80
N GLN A 206 3.91 10.20 5.43
CA GLN A 206 3.41 9.94 6.78
C GLN A 206 1.94 10.34 6.91
N MET A 207 1.24 9.67 7.84
CA MET A 207 -0.11 10.03 8.24
C MET A 207 -0.19 10.12 9.77
N TYR A 208 -0.97 11.07 10.29
CA TYR A 208 -1.21 11.19 11.72
C TYR A 208 -2.55 11.86 12.02
N LEU A 209 -3.06 11.59 13.19
CA LEU A 209 -4.31 12.16 13.68
C LEU A 209 -4.05 13.24 14.73
N THR A 210 -4.94 14.22 14.75
CA THR A 210 -5.06 15.18 15.88
C THR A 210 -6.52 15.26 16.29
N GLY A 211 -6.81 15.89 17.43
CA GLY A 211 -8.16 16.30 17.77
C GLY A 211 -8.71 17.29 16.73
N GLU A 212 -10.01 17.55 16.78
CA GLU A 212 -10.70 18.42 15.82
C GLU A 212 -10.09 19.83 15.70
N ASN A 213 -9.55 20.35 16.81
CA ASN A 213 -8.95 21.69 16.88
C ASN A 213 -7.42 21.70 16.73
N GLY A 214 -6.81 20.56 16.41
CA GLY A 214 -5.48 20.09 16.12
C GLY A 214 -4.28 20.89 16.31
#